data_5696952619a36005baefd5b7577a64e0
#
_entry.id   5696952619a36005baefd5b7577a64e0
#
_cell.length_a   1.000
_cell.length_b   1.000
_cell.length_c   1.000
_cell.angle_alpha   90.00
_cell.angle_beta   90.00
_cell.angle_gamma   90.00
#
_symmetry.space_group_name_H-M   'P 1'
#
loop_
_entity.id
_entity.type
_entity.pdbx_description
1 polymer ?
#
loop_
_entity_poly.entity_id
_entity_poly.type
_entity_poly.pdbx_seq_one_letter_code
_entity_poly.pdbx_strand_id
1 'polypeptide(L)'
;MQNKIIAMFQKDFRLYDNPALFEAVQSGEVLPVYVQDEDFLMGEASKWWLHHAVIDVKKQLEALGSTLIIRKGRTEEEILSLIEQLDITAVYWNICYDPDRLQSNQKMKMMLEDKGIICKEFNSHLLLEPWIIKKKDNTEYKVFTPFYNAFQKQVIPKPISKVQSIKWGSSLPASLSVSELHLLPTIPWTSHIESIWEPTEEGAYKTFKKFFSSKLASYSEGRDFPNQNAHSMLAPYLSFGQISVKLMYHYLINKSTERQCSLFEKQVNSFIRQLIWREFSYYLLYHYPFTVYKPLNKNFEHFPWNKEEELLRVWQKGETGYPFIDAGMRELWQTGFMHNRTRMAVASFLVKHLLIPWQEGAKWFMDTLLDADIANNTMGWQWVAGSGADASPYFR
;
A
#
# COMPACT_ATOMS: atom_id res chain seq x y z
N MET A 1 23.11 29.06 -8.98
CA MET A 1 23.26 27.63 -9.30
C MET A 1 21.87 27.02 -9.39
N GLN A 2 21.64 26.16 -10.33
CA GLN A 2 20.35 25.45 -10.45
C GLN A 2 20.27 24.40 -9.34
N ASN A 3 19.15 24.28 -8.63
CA ASN A 3 19.00 23.30 -7.56
C ASN A 3 19.07 21.89 -8.13
N LYS A 4 19.87 21.02 -7.54
CA LYS A 4 19.92 19.59 -7.84
C LYS A 4 19.14 18.82 -6.79
N ILE A 5 18.14 18.06 -7.19
CA ILE A 5 17.15 17.49 -6.30
C ILE A 5 17.06 15.98 -6.51
N ILE A 6 17.16 15.19 -5.47
CA ILE A 6 16.77 13.79 -5.49
C ILE A 6 15.24 13.70 -5.30
N ALA A 7 14.55 13.05 -6.23
CA ALA A 7 13.17 12.58 -6.06
C ALA A 7 13.21 11.10 -5.71
N MET A 8 13.01 10.78 -4.43
CA MET A 8 13.11 9.41 -3.93
C MET A 8 11.78 8.67 -4.03
N PHE A 9 11.78 7.54 -4.74
CA PHE A 9 10.64 6.62 -4.85
C PHE A 9 10.69 5.57 -3.74
N GLN A 10 9.52 5.24 -3.17
CA GLN A 10 9.38 4.19 -2.14
C GLN A 10 8.20 3.26 -2.46
N LYS A 11 6.97 3.59 -2.04
CA LYS A 11 5.71 2.89 -2.37
C LYS A 11 4.79 3.80 -3.20
N ASP A 12 5.33 4.42 -4.23
CA ASP A 12 4.69 5.44 -5.06
C ASP A 12 5.09 5.31 -6.54
N PHE A 13 5.11 4.06 -7.03
CA PHE A 13 5.59 3.69 -8.36
C PHE A 13 4.63 4.14 -9.48
N ARG A 14 4.45 5.47 -9.61
CA ARG A 14 3.66 6.12 -10.65
C ARG A 14 4.19 7.52 -10.93
N LEU A 15 3.87 8.05 -12.11
CA LEU A 15 4.21 9.42 -12.49
C LEU A 15 3.02 10.38 -12.42
N TYR A 16 1.79 9.88 -12.50
CA TYR A 16 0.59 10.70 -12.35
C TYR A 16 0.26 10.90 -10.86
N ASP A 17 -0.03 12.14 -10.47
CA ASP A 17 -0.31 12.51 -9.07
C ASP A 17 0.81 12.04 -8.11
N ASN A 18 2.07 12.29 -8.52
CA ASN A 18 3.25 12.09 -7.69
C ASN A 18 3.77 13.46 -7.24
N PRO A 19 3.36 13.97 -6.06
CA PRO A 19 3.68 15.33 -5.63
C PRO A 19 5.16 15.55 -5.37
N ALA A 20 5.91 14.56 -4.88
CA ALA A 20 7.35 14.70 -4.68
C ALA A 20 8.09 14.92 -6.00
N LEU A 21 7.79 14.10 -7.01
CA LEU A 21 8.38 14.23 -8.35
C LEU A 21 7.94 15.54 -9.02
N PHE A 22 6.65 15.89 -8.91
CA PHE A 22 6.12 17.13 -9.50
C PHE A 22 6.80 18.37 -8.93
N GLU A 23 6.86 18.47 -7.62
CA GLU A 23 7.50 19.60 -6.93
C GLU A 23 9.01 19.67 -7.22
N ALA A 24 9.68 18.51 -7.29
CA ALA A 24 11.09 18.46 -7.65
C ALA A 24 11.35 19.05 -9.06
N VAL A 25 10.53 18.64 -10.04
CA VAL A 25 10.66 19.15 -11.44
C VAL A 25 10.40 20.66 -11.54
N GLN A 26 9.49 21.20 -10.71
CA GLN A 26 9.26 22.65 -10.67
C GLN A 26 10.41 23.42 -9.99
N SER A 27 11.19 22.73 -9.14
CA SER A 27 12.20 23.37 -8.29
C SER A 27 13.64 23.32 -8.83
N GLY A 28 13.92 22.41 -9.80
CA GLY A 28 15.30 22.29 -10.33
C GLY A 28 15.55 21.10 -11.24
N GLU A 29 16.81 20.68 -11.31
CA GLU A 29 17.23 19.45 -11.95
C GLU A 29 16.94 18.25 -11.05
N VAL A 30 16.39 17.16 -11.59
CA VAL A 30 15.88 16.05 -10.79
C VAL A 30 16.56 14.74 -11.13
N LEU A 31 17.06 14.08 -10.09
CA LEU A 31 17.56 12.72 -10.12
C LEU A 31 16.53 11.80 -9.44
N PRO A 32 15.76 11.01 -10.19
CA PRO A 32 14.89 9.99 -9.63
C PRO A 32 15.71 8.85 -9.03
N VAL A 33 15.45 8.48 -7.76
CA VAL A 33 16.21 7.45 -7.03
C VAL A 33 15.27 6.45 -6.38
N TYR A 34 15.60 5.17 -6.48
CA TYR A 34 15.03 4.10 -5.68
C TYR A 34 16.14 3.37 -4.93
N VAL A 35 15.98 3.19 -3.63
CA VAL A 35 16.88 2.41 -2.78
C VAL A 35 16.16 1.15 -2.31
N GLN A 36 16.69 -0.03 -2.69
CA GLN A 36 16.30 -1.31 -2.09
C GLN A 36 16.93 -1.40 -0.70
N ASP A 37 16.16 -1.02 0.30
CA ASP A 37 16.61 -1.00 1.66
C ASP A 37 16.52 -2.39 2.29
N GLU A 38 17.66 -2.87 2.80
CA GLU A 38 17.78 -4.22 3.36
C GLU A 38 17.23 -4.36 4.78
N ASP A 39 17.02 -3.24 5.47
CA ASP A 39 16.42 -3.22 6.82
C ASP A 39 14.91 -3.48 6.79
N PHE A 40 14.26 -3.39 5.60
CA PHE A 40 12.82 -3.58 5.47
C PHE A 40 12.47 -4.88 4.74
N LEU A 41 12.13 -5.89 5.53
CA LEU A 41 11.73 -7.19 5.01
C LEU A 41 10.42 -7.08 4.21
N MET A 42 10.40 -7.72 3.05
CA MET A 42 9.26 -7.79 2.15
C MET A 42 8.94 -9.25 1.85
N GLY A 43 7.65 -9.59 1.84
CA GLY A 43 7.19 -10.92 1.45
C GLY A 43 7.46 -11.26 -0.01
N GLU A 44 7.50 -12.53 -0.35
CA GLU A 44 7.90 -13.01 -1.67
C GLU A 44 6.94 -12.54 -2.79
N ALA A 45 5.62 -12.53 -2.52
CA ALA A 45 4.64 -12.01 -3.47
C ALA A 45 4.84 -10.50 -3.73
N SER A 46 5.16 -9.73 -2.69
CA SER A 46 5.47 -8.31 -2.80
C SER A 46 6.77 -8.03 -3.54
N LYS A 47 7.80 -8.87 -3.39
CA LYS A 47 9.06 -8.76 -4.14
C LYS A 47 8.82 -8.92 -5.64
N TRP A 48 8.03 -9.92 -6.03
CA TRP A 48 7.67 -10.12 -7.43
C TRP A 48 6.96 -8.89 -8.00
N TRP A 49 5.97 -8.35 -7.29
CA TRP A 49 5.27 -7.13 -7.73
C TRP A 49 6.20 -5.92 -7.85
N LEU A 50 7.07 -5.73 -6.86
CA LEU A 50 8.04 -4.65 -6.82
C LEU A 50 9.00 -4.70 -8.01
N HIS A 51 9.48 -5.89 -8.39
CA HIS A 51 10.35 -6.06 -9.56
C HIS A 51 9.74 -5.41 -10.81
N HIS A 52 8.50 -5.74 -11.09
CA HIS A 52 7.79 -5.21 -12.26
C HIS A 52 7.45 -3.72 -12.12
N ALA A 53 7.09 -3.26 -10.92
CA ALA A 53 6.81 -1.86 -10.66
C ALA A 53 8.04 -0.96 -10.85
N VAL A 54 9.22 -1.41 -10.43
CA VAL A 54 10.49 -0.70 -10.65
C VAL A 54 10.86 -0.65 -12.13
N ILE A 55 10.69 -1.74 -12.87
CA ILE A 55 10.89 -1.76 -14.34
C ILE A 55 9.97 -0.75 -15.02
N ASP A 56 8.68 -0.75 -14.66
CA ASP A 56 7.68 0.13 -15.28
C ASP A 56 8.01 1.61 -15.03
N VAL A 57 8.25 2.01 -13.78
CA VAL A 57 8.55 3.40 -13.48
C VAL A 57 9.86 3.86 -14.11
N LYS A 58 10.89 2.99 -14.16
CA LYS A 58 12.15 3.28 -14.87
C LYS A 58 11.90 3.57 -16.35
N LYS A 59 11.18 2.69 -17.04
CA LYS A 59 10.80 2.85 -18.45
C LYS A 59 10.02 4.15 -18.69
N GLN A 60 9.09 4.49 -17.80
CA GLN A 60 8.32 5.73 -17.91
C GLN A 60 9.20 6.97 -17.72
N LEU A 61 10.18 6.94 -16.79
CA LEU A 61 11.13 8.03 -16.58
C LEU A 61 12.08 8.21 -17.77
N GLU A 62 12.49 7.09 -18.41
CA GLU A 62 13.30 7.12 -19.64
C GLU A 62 12.55 7.82 -20.79
N ALA A 63 11.25 7.58 -20.92
CA ALA A 63 10.42 8.27 -21.91
C ALA A 63 10.28 9.79 -21.64
N LEU A 64 10.58 10.27 -20.44
CA LEU A 64 10.60 11.68 -20.05
C LEU A 64 12.00 12.34 -20.13
N GLY A 65 12.99 11.63 -20.67
CA GLY A 65 14.37 12.11 -20.80
C GLY A 65 15.23 11.97 -19.53
N SER A 66 14.83 11.09 -18.61
CA SER A 66 15.56 10.81 -17.37
C SER A 66 15.74 9.29 -17.20
N THR A 67 16.15 8.84 -16.03
CA THR A 67 16.16 7.41 -15.65
C THR A 67 15.97 7.26 -14.15
N LEU A 68 15.68 6.04 -13.69
CA LEU A 68 15.67 5.72 -12.27
C LEU A 68 17.04 5.21 -11.85
N ILE A 69 17.68 5.91 -10.93
CA ILE A 69 18.90 5.43 -10.28
C ILE A 69 18.50 4.43 -9.19
N ILE A 70 19.02 3.22 -9.32
CA ILE A 70 18.73 2.11 -8.42
C ILE A 70 19.93 1.85 -7.54
N ARG A 71 19.73 1.84 -6.25
CA ARG A 71 20.72 1.54 -5.21
C ARG A 71 20.21 0.41 -4.32
N LYS A 72 21.12 -0.23 -3.60
CA LYS A 72 20.84 -1.27 -2.62
C LYS A 72 21.70 -1.08 -1.39
N GLY A 73 21.09 -1.06 -0.22
CA GLY A 73 21.73 -0.79 1.07
C GLY A 73 20.81 0.00 1.99
N ARG A 74 21.35 0.60 3.03
CA ARG A 74 20.59 1.46 3.93
C ARG A 74 20.25 2.78 3.23
N THR A 75 18.98 3.16 3.25
CA THR A 75 18.49 4.32 2.49
C THR A 75 19.27 5.60 2.83
N GLU A 76 19.50 5.88 4.11
CA GLU A 76 20.20 7.07 4.54
C GLU A 76 21.66 7.11 4.04
N GLU A 77 22.36 5.98 4.01
CA GLU A 77 23.75 5.89 3.55
C GLU A 77 23.86 6.11 2.04
N GLU A 78 22.98 5.47 1.26
CA GLU A 78 22.96 5.60 -0.19
C GLU A 78 22.56 7.02 -0.64
N ILE A 79 21.61 7.65 0.04
CA ILE A 79 21.20 9.03 -0.24
C ILE A 79 22.33 10.00 0.10
N LEU A 80 23.02 9.83 1.24
CA LEU A 80 24.20 10.64 1.60
C LEU A 80 25.31 10.50 0.56
N SER A 81 25.64 9.29 0.14
CA SER A 81 26.64 9.03 -0.90
C SER A 81 26.32 9.78 -2.20
N LEU A 82 25.05 9.78 -2.63
CA LEU A 82 24.63 10.53 -3.82
C LEU A 82 24.70 12.05 -3.63
N ILE A 83 24.38 12.54 -2.43
CA ILE A 83 24.47 13.98 -2.10
C ILE A 83 25.91 14.46 -2.24
N GLU A 84 26.87 13.73 -1.65
CA GLU A 84 28.30 14.08 -1.68
C GLU A 84 28.89 13.96 -3.09
N GLN A 85 28.47 12.94 -3.85
CA GLN A 85 28.97 12.69 -5.22
C GLN A 85 28.51 13.75 -6.23
N LEU A 86 27.31 14.31 -6.07
CA LEU A 86 26.61 15.07 -7.12
C LEU A 86 26.28 16.50 -6.71
N ASP A 87 26.69 16.96 -5.53
CA ASP A 87 26.36 18.27 -4.96
C ASP A 87 24.83 18.51 -4.91
N ILE A 88 24.10 17.52 -4.42
CA ILE A 88 22.64 17.59 -4.24
C ILE A 88 22.30 18.62 -3.17
N THR A 89 21.30 19.47 -3.44
CA THR A 89 20.86 20.52 -2.52
C THR A 89 19.54 20.21 -1.83
N ALA A 90 18.75 19.26 -2.36
CA ALA A 90 17.46 18.89 -1.79
C ALA A 90 17.10 17.43 -2.03
N VAL A 91 16.31 16.86 -1.13
CA VAL A 91 15.73 15.50 -1.25
C VAL A 91 14.24 15.55 -0.97
N TYR A 92 13.43 15.13 -1.96
CA TYR A 92 11.97 15.12 -1.88
C TYR A 92 11.44 13.69 -1.99
N TRP A 93 10.46 13.36 -1.15
CA TRP A 93 9.83 12.03 -1.18
C TRP A 93 8.37 12.07 -0.78
N ASN A 94 7.64 11.03 -1.17
CA ASN A 94 6.30 10.80 -0.70
C ASN A 94 6.32 9.97 0.58
N ILE A 95 5.51 10.34 1.56
CA ILE A 95 5.48 9.71 2.86
C ILE A 95 5.04 8.25 2.73
N CYS A 96 5.87 7.33 3.21
CA CYS A 96 5.50 5.96 3.49
C CYS A 96 5.05 5.86 4.94
N TYR A 97 3.81 5.44 5.15
CA TYR A 97 3.19 5.40 6.48
C TYR A 97 3.45 4.09 7.25
N ASP A 98 4.22 3.17 6.70
CA ASP A 98 4.70 1.99 7.43
C ASP A 98 5.57 2.46 8.61
N PRO A 99 5.32 2.04 9.87
CA PRO A 99 5.93 2.65 11.05
C PRO A 99 7.46 2.70 11.02
N ASP A 100 8.09 1.60 10.63
CA ASP A 100 9.55 1.51 10.60
C ASP A 100 10.14 2.44 9.50
N ARG A 101 9.51 2.49 8.32
CA ARG A 101 9.86 3.41 7.24
C ARG A 101 9.66 4.85 7.64
N LEU A 102 8.53 5.15 8.26
CA LEU A 102 8.23 6.51 8.72
C LEU A 102 9.28 6.99 9.73
N GLN A 103 9.66 6.13 10.67
CA GLN A 103 10.71 6.43 11.65
C GLN A 103 12.09 6.63 11.00
N SER A 104 12.46 5.73 10.06
CA SER A 104 13.72 5.84 9.31
C SER A 104 13.77 7.13 8.49
N ASN A 105 12.71 7.46 7.75
CA ASN A 105 12.63 8.69 6.96
C ASN A 105 12.72 9.95 7.85
N GLN A 106 12.11 9.94 9.04
CA GLN A 106 12.24 11.05 9.98
C GLN A 106 13.69 11.24 10.48
N LYS A 107 14.39 10.14 10.80
CA LYS A 107 15.81 10.19 11.19
C LYS A 107 16.68 10.71 10.04
N MET A 108 16.47 10.17 8.84
CA MET A 108 17.17 10.64 7.64
C MET A 108 16.93 12.14 7.40
N LYS A 109 15.70 12.61 7.52
CA LYS A 109 15.33 14.02 7.37
C LYS A 109 16.15 14.92 8.33
N MET A 110 16.14 14.61 9.61
CA MET A 110 16.88 15.38 10.62
C MET A 110 18.38 15.43 10.28
N MET A 111 18.98 14.29 9.94
CA MET A 111 20.40 14.20 9.58
C MET A 111 20.72 15.01 8.32
N LEU A 112 19.86 15.04 7.32
CA LEU A 112 20.06 15.81 6.08
C LEU A 112 19.88 17.31 6.32
N GLU A 113 18.87 17.72 7.09
CA GLU A 113 18.62 19.10 7.44
C GLU A 113 19.78 19.68 8.28
N ASP A 114 20.39 18.93 9.19
CA ASP A 114 21.58 19.30 9.94
C ASP A 114 22.82 19.56 9.03
N LYS A 115 22.84 18.93 7.85
CA LYS A 115 23.86 19.15 6.81
C LYS A 115 23.49 20.28 5.82
N GLY A 116 22.38 20.97 6.04
CA GLY A 116 21.89 22.05 5.17
C GLY A 116 21.18 21.59 3.90
N ILE A 117 20.80 20.34 3.80
CA ILE A 117 20.01 19.78 2.68
C ILE A 117 18.52 20.05 2.90
N ILE A 118 17.84 20.59 1.90
CA ILE A 118 16.41 20.88 1.96
C ILE A 118 15.63 19.56 1.82
N CYS A 119 14.79 19.23 2.81
CA CYS A 119 13.93 18.05 2.78
C CYS A 119 12.46 18.44 2.64
N LYS A 120 11.73 17.82 1.69
CA LYS A 120 10.27 17.97 1.56
C LYS A 120 9.58 16.63 1.49
N GLU A 121 8.49 16.52 2.26
CA GLU A 121 7.65 15.31 2.35
C GLU A 121 6.24 15.62 1.84
N PHE A 122 5.63 14.66 1.12
CA PHE A 122 4.33 14.85 0.51
C PHE A 122 3.42 13.65 0.73
N ASN A 123 2.12 13.88 0.82
CA ASN A 123 1.15 12.79 0.83
C ASN A 123 0.71 12.41 -0.59
N SER A 124 1.13 11.25 -1.04
CA SER A 124 0.69 10.64 -2.30
C SER A 124 -0.12 9.35 -2.13
N HIS A 125 -0.13 8.80 -0.90
CA HIS A 125 -0.63 7.46 -0.63
C HIS A 125 -2.06 7.44 -0.09
N LEU A 126 -2.46 8.50 0.61
CA LEU A 126 -3.75 8.63 1.28
C LEU A 126 -4.57 9.79 0.70
N LEU A 127 -5.89 9.74 0.89
CA LEU A 127 -6.77 10.87 0.61
C LEU A 127 -6.43 12.05 1.51
N LEU A 128 -6.20 11.77 2.80
CA LEU A 128 -5.82 12.75 3.83
C LEU A 128 -4.74 12.16 4.72
N GLU A 129 -3.85 13.02 5.24
CA GLU A 129 -2.88 12.61 6.23
C GLU A 129 -3.56 12.19 7.55
N PRO A 130 -3.06 11.16 8.24
CA PRO A 130 -3.71 10.61 9.44
C PRO A 130 -3.89 11.61 10.59
N TRP A 131 -3.06 12.64 10.67
CA TRP A 131 -3.12 13.65 11.74
C TRP A 131 -4.14 14.77 11.51
N ILE A 132 -4.79 14.83 10.33
CA ILE A 132 -5.80 15.86 10.03
C ILE A 132 -7.10 15.59 10.77
N ILE A 133 -7.48 14.33 10.93
CA ILE A 133 -8.77 13.94 11.50
C ILE A 133 -8.63 13.72 13.01
N LYS A 134 -9.23 14.63 13.79
CA LYS A 134 -9.20 14.58 15.25
C LYS A 134 -10.61 14.74 15.82
N LYS A 135 -10.84 14.19 17.00
CA LYS A 135 -12.03 14.50 17.81
C LYS A 135 -11.91 15.89 18.42
N LYS A 136 -13.02 16.41 18.92
CA LYS A 136 -13.06 17.72 19.61
C LYS A 136 -12.17 17.79 20.86
N ASP A 137 -11.95 16.66 21.52
CA ASP A 137 -11.09 16.50 22.70
C ASP A 137 -9.63 16.15 22.34
N ASN A 138 -9.26 16.23 21.05
CA ASN A 138 -7.97 15.86 20.49
C ASN A 138 -7.58 14.37 20.68
N THR A 139 -8.52 13.50 21.06
CA THR A 139 -8.29 12.06 21.10
C THR A 139 -8.59 11.40 19.74
N GLU A 140 -8.10 10.18 19.56
CA GLU A 140 -8.21 9.45 18.31
C GLU A 140 -9.51 8.65 18.21
N TYR A 141 -9.98 8.44 16.99
CA TYR A 141 -11.09 7.54 16.69
C TYR A 141 -10.64 6.08 16.74
N LYS A 142 -11.42 5.23 17.44
CA LYS A 142 -11.21 3.76 17.48
C LYS A 142 -12.41 3.00 16.89
N VAL A 143 -13.39 3.72 16.35
CA VAL A 143 -14.59 3.15 15.73
C VAL A 143 -14.78 3.82 14.38
N PHE A 144 -15.06 3.01 13.36
CA PHE A 144 -15.11 3.48 11.97
C PHE A 144 -16.21 4.51 11.71
N THR A 145 -17.43 4.28 12.19
CA THR A 145 -18.56 5.17 11.86
C THR A 145 -18.34 6.62 12.29
N PRO A 146 -17.91 6.93 13.52
CA PRO A 146 -17.56 8.30 13.90
C PRO A 146 -16.40 8.89 13.10
N PHE A 147 -15.37 8.08 12.78
CA PHE A 147 -14.27 8.48 11.90
C PHE A 147 -14.78 8.84 10.50
N TYR A 148 -15.58 7.98 9.88
CA TYR A 148 -16.18 8.18 8.57
C TYR A 148 -16.99 9.49 8.50
N ASN A 149 -17.81 9.75 9.51
CA ASN A 149 -18.60 10.99 9.59
C ASN A 149 -17.71 12.25 9.72
N ALA A 150 -16.58 12.15 10.40
CA ALA A 150 -15.60 13.24 10.48
C ALA A 150 -14.82 13.41 9.16
N PHE A 151 -14.46 12.29 8.53
CA PHE A 151 -13.76 12.25 7.24
C PHE A 151 -14.57 12.91 6.12
N GLN A 152 -15.87 12.61 6.02
CA GLN A 152 -16.76 13.18 4.99
C GLN A 152 -16.89 14.71 5.03
N LYS A 153 -16.53 15.36 6.14
CA LYS A 153 -16.53 16.82 6.28
C LYS A 153 -15.24 17.47 5.76
N GLN A 154 -14.26 16.69 5.39
CA GLN A 154 -12.98 17.19 4.90
C GLN A 154 -13.01 17.41 3.39
N VAL A 155 -12.21 18.36 2.95
CA VAL A 155 -11.98 18.60 1.52
C VAL A 155 -10.82 17.72 1.06
N ILE A 156 -11.08 16.85 0.11
CA ILE A 156 -10.03 16.01 -0.48
C ILE A 156 -9.27 16.82 -1.53
N PRO A 157 -7.93 16.96 -1.42
CA PRO A 157 -7.13 17.66 -2.40
C PRO A 157 -7.28 17.05 -3.81
N LYS A 158 -7.27 17.89 -4.83
CA LYS A 158 -7.32 17.41 -6.23
C LYS A 158 -6.00 16.73 -6.60
N PRO A 159 -6.03 15.71 -7.48
CA PRO A 159 -4.82 15.08 -7.99
C PRO A 159 -4.02 16.07 -8.85
N ILE A 160 -2.70 15.91 -8.83
CA ILE A 160 -1.74 16.72 -9.59
C ILE A 160 -1.53 16.07 -10.97
N SER A 161 -1.27 16.90 -11.99
CA SER A 161 -0.97 16.39 -13.34
C SER A 161 0.37 15.65 -13.40
N LYS A 162 0.51 14.78 -14.39
CA LYS A 162 1.77 14.10 -14.70
C LYS A 162 2.83 15.11 -15.17
N VAL A 163 4.08 14.95 -14.75
CA VAL A 163 5.22 15.70 -15.29
C VAL A 163 5.43 15.35 -16.76
N GLN A 164 5.85 16.35 -17.57
CA GLN A 164 5.99 16.18 -19.01
C GLN A 164 7.43 15.92 -19.46
N SER A 165 8.41 16.37 -18.68
CA SER A 165 9.84 16.17 -18.92
C SER A 165 10.60 16.29 -17.62
N ILE A 166 11.77 15.66 -17.54
CA ILE A 166 12.67 15.73 -16.39
C ILE A 166 14.03 16.13 -16.91
N LYS A 167 14.65 17.13 -16.27
CA LYS A 167 15.99 17.63 -16.64
C LYS A 167 17.02 17.17 -15.62
N TRP A 168 18.13 16.70 -16.13
CA TRP A 168 19.34 16.40 -15.37
C TRP A 168 20.57 16.75 -16.24
N GLY A 169 21.35 17.75 -15.86
CA GLY A 169 22.45 18.28 -16.65
C GLY A 169 23.83 17.71 -16.30
N SER A 170 23.91 16.88 -15.25
CA SER A 170 25.16 16.26 -14.82
C SER A 170 25.31 14.82 -15.32
N SER A 171 26.52 14.23 -15.20
CA SER A 171 26.72 12.82 -15.41
C SER A 171 25.85 11.99 -14.45
N LEU A 172 25.31 10.88 -14.94
CA LEU A 172 24.55 9.96 -14.11
C LEU A 172 25.49 9.18 -13.18
N PRO A 173 25.14 8.98 -11.91
CA PRO A 173 25.90 8.13 -11.01
C PRO A 173 25.74 6.66 -11.38
N ALA A 174 26.56 5.79 -10.80
CA ALA A 174 26.38 4.35 -10.94
C ALA A 174 24.97 3.93 -10.50
N SER A 175 24.40 2.97 -11.20
CA SER A 175 23.05 2.44 -10.93
C SER A 175 23.04 0.93 -11.14
N LEU A 176 22.39 0.21 -10.24
CA LEU A 176 22.13 -1.22 -10.44
C LEU A 176 21.06 -1.42 -11.53
N SER A 177 21.11 -2.58 -12.18
CA SER A 177 19.98 -3.09 -12.94
C SER A 177 18.91 -3.65 -11.99
N VAL A 178 17.65 -3.76 -12.44
CA VAL A 178 16.58 -4.33 -11.61
C VAL A 178 16.85 -5.81 -11.27
N SER A 179 17.53 -6.54 -12.15
CA SER A 179 17.90 -7.95 -11.90
C SER A 179 18.88 -8.12 -10.74
N GLU A 180 19.77 -7.15 -10.49
CA GLU A 180 20.72 -7.17 -9.37
C GLU A 180 20.05 -6.95 -8.01
N LEU A 181 18.77 -6.55 -7.98
CA LEU A 181 17.98 -6.49 -6.75
C LEU A 181 17.55 -7.88 -6.25
N HIS A 182 17.64 -8.93 -7.09
CA HIS A 182 17.26 -10.31 -6.76
C HIS A 182 15.84 -10.44 -6.17
N LEU A 183 14.88 -9.72 -6.76
CA LEU A 183 13.49 -9.70 -6.30
C LEU A 183 12.64 -10.86 -6.82
N LEU A 184 13.07 -11.49 -7.93
CA LEU A 184 12.36 -12.63 -8.50
C LEU A 184 12.75 -13.92 -7.80
N PRO A 185 11.80 -14.85 -7.60
CA PRO A 185 12.08 -16.14 -6.99
C PRO A 185 12.93 -17.03 -7.92
N THR A 186 13.71 -17.92 -7.32
CA THR A 186 14.46 -18.93 -8.05
C THR A 186 13.58 -20.11 -8.50
N ILE A 187 12.41 -20.28 -7.89
CA ILE A 187 11.42 -21.33 -8.19
C ILE A 187 10.27 -20.68 -8.96
N PRO A 188 9.78 -21.25 -10.08
CA PRO A 188 8.81 -20.62 -10.96
C PRO A 188 7.36 -20.73 -10.43
N TRP A 189 7.08 -20.30 -9.21
CA TRP A 189 5.73 -20.30 -8.64
C TRP A 189 4.86 -19.14 -9.16
N THR A 190 5.45 -18.17 -9.85
CA THR A 190 4.77 -16.94 -10.30
C THR A 190 4.03 -17.07 -11.63
N SER A 191 4.19 -18.17 -12.37
CA SER A 191 3.68 -18.32 -13.73
C SER A 191 2.17 -18.11 -13.89
N HIS A 192 1.37 -18.52 -12.89
CA HIS A 192 -0.07 -18.28 -12.90
C HIS A 192 -0.39 -16.81 -12.55
N ILE A 193 0.33 -16.23 -11.61
CA ILE A 193 0.22 -14.82 -11.19
C ILE A 193 0.49 -13.89 -12.38
N GLU A 194 1.51 -14.18 -13.18
CA GLU A 194 1.87 -13.42 -14.39
C GLU A 194 0.75 -13.39 -15.44
N SER A 195 -0.06 -14.44 -15.50
CA SER A 195 -1.20 -14.49 -16.42
C SER A 195 -2.40 -13.63 -15.98
N ILE A 196 -2.46 -13.25 -14.70
CA ILE A 196 -3.58 -12.51 -14.10
C ILE A 196 -3.27 -11.03 -13.96
N TRP A 197 -2.03 -10.69 -13.63
CA TRP A 197 -1.65 -9.36 -13.19
C TRP A 197 -0.71 -8.64 -14.15
N GLU A 198 -0.97 -7.35 -14.36
CA GLU A 198 -0.12 -6.41 -15.08
C GLU A 198 0.40 -5.35 -14.09
N PRO A 199 1.53 -5.59 -13.36
CA PRO A 199 1.98 -4.71 -12.27
C PRO A 199 2.61 -3.40 -12.76
N THR A 200 1.85 -2.60 -13.51
CA THR A 200 2.27 -1.33 -14.11
C THR A 200 1.28 -0.22 -13.76
N GLU A 201 1.69 1.04 -13.89
CA GLU A 201 0.78 2.19 -13.76
C GLU A 201 -0.36 2.10 -14.79
N GLU A 202 -0.07 1.70 -16.03
CA GLU A 202 -1.08 1.50 -17.06
C GLU A 202 -2.05 0.37 -16.72
N GLY A 203 -1.53 -0.77 -16.21
CA GLY A 203 -2.33 -1.89 -15.74
C GLY A 203 -3.30 -1.49 -14.62
N ALA A 204 -2.87 -0.61 -13.72
CA ALA A 204 -3.71 -0.04 -12.68
C ALA A 204 -4.88 0.76 -13.26
N TYR A 205 -4.63 1.62 -14.25
CA TYR A 205 -5.68 2.40 -14.92
C TYR A 205 -6.62 1.53 -15.76
N LYS A 206 -6.12 0.52 -16.48
CA LYS A 206 -6.93 -0.46 -17.21
C LYS A 206 -7.88 -1.19 -16.24
N THR A 207 -7.34 -1.63 -15.10
CA THR A 207 -8.11 -2.32 -14.06
C THR A 207 -9.18 -1.41 -13.46
N PHE A 208 -8.86 -0.15 -13.16
CA PHE A 208 -9.83 0.82 -12.67
C PHE A 208 -10.93 1.11 -13.69
N LYS A 209 -10.57 1.33 -14.95
CA LYS A 209 -11.55 1.56 -16.04
C LYS A 209 -12.47 0.34 -16.21
N LYS A 210 -11.93 -0.87 -16.20
CA LYS A 210 -12.70 -2.11 -16.27
C LYS A 210 -13.66 -2.24 -15.09
N PHE A 211 -13.19 -2.01 -13.87
CA PHE A 211 -14.05 -1.99 -12.68
C PHE A 211 -15.19 -0.98 -12.82
N PHE A 212 -14.86 0.26 -13.16
CA PHE A 212 -15.83 1.33 -13.33
C PHE A 212 -16.92 1.00 -14.37
N SER A 213 -16.53 0.46 -15.53
CA SER A 213 -17.45 0.24 -16.66
C SER A 213 -18.30 -1.01 -16.52
N SER A 214 -17.80 -2.08 -15.88
CA SER A 214 -18.46 -3.39 -15.92
C SER A 214 -18.87 -3.96 -14.55
N LYS A 215 -18.30 -3.47 -13.44
CA LYS A 215 -18.52 -4.06 -12.13
C LYS A 215 -19.15 -3.12 -11.11
N LEU A 216 -18.85 -1.82 -11.20
CA LEU A 216 -19.29 -0.82 -10.23
C LEU A 216 -20.82 -0.74 -10.12
N ALA A 217 -21.55 -0.95 -11.20
CA ALA A 217 -23.01 -0.86 -11.21
C ALA A 217 -23.73 -1.85 -10.28
N SER A 218 -23.07 -2.96 -9.92
CA SER A 218 -23.60 -3.99 -9.01
C SER A 218 -22.70 -4.23 -7.79
N TYR A 219 -21.81 -3.28 -7.51
CA TYR A 219 -20.75 -3.47 -6.52
C TYR A 219 -21.29 -3.70 -5.10
N SER A 220 -22.28 -2.91 -4.67
CA SER A 220 -22.79 -2.99 -3.29
C SER A 220 -23.43 -4.35 -2.98
N GLU A 221 -24.01 -4.98 -3.99
CA GLU A 221 -24.66 -6.28 -3.87
C GLU A 221 -23.66 -7.43 -4.07
N GLY A 222 -22.81 -7.33 -5.11
CA GLY A 222 -21.92 -8.42 -5.51
C GLY A 222 -20.65 -8.56 -4.65
N ARG A 223 -20.20 -7.47 -4.02
CA ARG A 223 -18.95 -7.46 -3.24
C ARG A 223 -18.89 -8.45 -2.07
N ASP A 224 -20.02 -8.93 -1.62
CA ASP A 224 -20.09 -9.81 -0.46
C ASP A 224 -20.09 -11.31 -0.84
N PHE A 225 -20.09 -11.61 -2.13
CA PHE A 225 -20.15 -12.97 -2.66
C PHE A 225 -18.83 -13.35 -3.34
N PRO A 226 -18.01 -14.26 -2.75
CA PRO A 226 -16.72 -14.66 -3.31
C PRO A 226 -16.78 -15.25 -4.72
N ASN A 227 -17.89 -15.91 -5.08
CA ASN A 227 -18.12 -16.49 -6.40
C ASN A 227 -18.53 -15.47 -7.47
N GLN A 228 -18.73 -14.20 -7.09
CA GLN A 228 -19.05 -13.13 -8.03
C GLN A 228 -17.80 -12.28 -8.29
N ASN A 229 -17.50 -12.04 -9.57
CA ASN A 229 -16.36 -11.21 -9.94
C ASN A 229 -16.72 -9.71 -9.83
N ALA A 230 -17.15 -9.27 -8.65
CA ALA A 230 -17.61 -7.89 -8.40
C ALA A 230 -16.55 -6.99 -7.75
N HIS A 231 -15.43 -7.52 -7.31
CA HIS A 231 -14.36 -6.77 -6.67
C HIS A 231 -13.49 -5.99 -7.69
N SER A 232 -12.81 -4.95 -7.21
CA SER A 232 -12.09 -4.00 -8.07
C SER A 232 -10.75 -4.52 -8.60
N MET A 233 -10.09 -5.44 -7.91
CA MET A 233 -8.72 -5.89 -8.16
C MET A 233 -7.67 -4.76 -8.05
N LEU A 234 -7.94 -3.68 -7.30
CA LEU A 234 -7.06 -2.51 -7.22
C LEU A 234 -6.13 -2.50 -6.00
N ALA A 235 -6.31 -3.41 -5.06
CA ALA A 235 -5.58 -3.40 -3.81
C ALA A 235 -4.05 -3.52 -3.99
N PRO A 236 -3.48 -4.38 -4.86
CA PRO A 236 -2.04 -4.41 -5.10
C PRO A 236 -1.51 -3.09 -5.65
N TYR A 237 -2.19 -2.50 -6.63
CA TYR A 237 -1.80 -1.21 -7.20
C TYR A 237 -1.82 -0.06 -6.19
N LEU A 238 -2.78 -0.10 -5.25
CA LEU A 238 -2.84 0.86 -4.14
C LEU A 238 -1.72 0.63 -3.12
N SER A 239 -1.36 -0.63 -2.84
CA SER A 239 -0.26 -0.97 -1.92
C SER A 239 1.10 -0.47 -2.43
N PHE A 240 1.34 -0.57 -3.74
CA PHE A 240 2.57 -0.10 -4.39
C PHE A 240 2.47 1.32 -4.94
N GLY A 241 1.35 2.01 -4.71
CA GLY A 241 1.16 3.39 -5.14
C GLY A 241 1.16 3.60 -6.65
N GLN A 242 0.83 2.58 -7.44
CA GLN A 242 0.75 2.65 -8.90
C GLN A 242 -0.54 3.31 -9.41
N ILE A 243 -1.51 3.56 -8.53
CA ILE A 243 -2.69 4.36 -8.82
C ILE A 243 -2.94 5.37 -7.71
N SER A 244 -3.31 6.59 -8.09
CA SER A 244 -3.68 7.62 -7.13
C SER A 244 -5.07 7.39 -6.56
N VAL A 245 -5.16 7.28 -5.23
CA VAL A 245 -6.45 7.22 -4.53
C VAL A 245 -7.25 8.51 -4.69
N LYS A 246 -6.58 9.68 -4.75
CA LYS A 246 -7.20 10.99 -4.99
C LYS A 246 -7.83 11.05 -6.37
N LEU A 247 -7.12 10.56 -7.40
CA LEU A 247 -7.65 10.51 -8.77
C LEU A 247 -8.90 9.62 -8.83
N MET A 248 -8.86 8.43 -8.24
CA MET A 248 -10.03 7.53 -8.22
C MET A 248 -11.20 8.18 -7.51
N TYR A 249 -10.98 8.80 -6.35
CA TYR A 249 -12.01 9.50 -5.59
C TYR A 249 -12.68 10.60 -6.43
N HIS A 250 -11.90 11.53 -6.97
CA HIS A 250 -12.44 12.66 -7.76
C HIS A 250 -13.12 12.20 -9.05
N TYR A 251 -12.55 11.18 -9.73
CA TYR A 251 -13.19 10.61 -10.91
C TYR A 251 -14.58 10.05 -10.59
N LEU A 252 -14.69 9.27 -9.51
CA LEU A 252 -15.96 8.66 -9.10
C LEU A 252 -16.99 9.69 -8.68
N ILE A 253 -16.60 10.69 -7.88
CA ILE A 253 -17.50 11.78 -7.47
C ILE A 253 -18.00 12.57 -8.69
N ASN A 254 -17.11 12.97 -9.58
CA ASN A 254 -17.49 13.71 -10.80
C ASN A 254 -18.47 12.89 -11.67
N LYS A 255 -18.17 11.59 -11.88
CA LYS A 255 -19.07 10.72 -12.66
C LYS A 255 -20.41 10.45 -11.99
N SER A 256 -20.44 10.42 -10.67
CA SER A 256 -21.69 10.31 -9.91
C SER A 256 -22.54 11.57 -10.06
N THR A 257 -21.94 12.75 -9.97
CA THR A 257 -22.62 14.04 -10.16
C THR A 257 -23.12 14.21 -11.61
N GLU A 258 -22.31 13.85 -12.61
CA GLU A 258 -22.70 13.92 -14.02
C GLU A 258 -23.91 13.04 -14.36
N ARG A 259 -23.98 11.85 -13.79
CA ARG A 259 -25.05 10.87 -14.09
C ARG A 259 -26.38 11.17 -13.40
N GLN A 260 -26.38 11.87 -12.27
CA GLN A 260 -27.56 12.22 -11.47
C GLN A 260 -28.50 11.02 -11.21
N CYS A 261 -27.91 9.85 -10.96
CA CYS A 261 -28.65 8.60 -10.75
C CYS A 261 -28.40 8.08 -9.34
N SER A 262 -29.42 8.01 -8.50
CA SER A 262 -29.33 7.61 -7.09
C SER A 262 -28.83 6.17 -6.91
N LEU A 263 -29.18 5.25 -7.82
CA LEU A 263 -28.66 3.87 -7.79
C LEU A 263 -27.15 3.85 -8.06
N PHE A 264 -26.68 4.62 -9.02
CA PHE A 264 -25.25 4.72 -9.33
C PHE A 264 -24.49 5.39 -8.19
N GLU A 265 -25.04 6.44 -7.61
CA GLU A 265 -24.48 7.11 -6.43
C GLU A 265 -24.32 6.15 -5.24
N LYS A 266 -25.30 5.29 -4.97
CA LYS A 266 -25.21 4.23 -3.96
C LYS A 266 -24.00 3.31 -4.20
N GLN A 267 -23.76 2.91 -5.44
CA GLN A 267 -22.63 2.04 -5.81
C GLN A 267 -21.29 2.76 -5.60
N VAL A 268 -21.19 4.00 -6.07
CA VAL A 268 -20.01 4.86 -5.87
C VAL A 268 -19.71 5.05 -4.39
N ASN A 269 -20.71 5.42 -3.59
CA ASN A 269 -20.56 5.62 -2.15
C ASN A 269 -20.14 4.34 -1.43
N SER A 270 -20.67 3.18 -1.86
CA SER A 270 -20.25 1.88 -1.33
C SER A 270 -18.78 1.58 -1.60
N PHE A 271 -18.27 1.92 -2.79
CA PHE A 271 -16.85 1.74 -3.10
C PHE A 271 -15.96 2.77 -2.40
N ILE A 272 -16.34 4.06 -2.40
CA ILE A 272 -15.59 5.12 -1.69
C ILE A 272 -15.49 4.79 -0.19
N ARG A 273 -16.54 4.22 0.40
CA ARG A 273 -16.51 3.76 1.79
C ARG A 273 -15.39 2.72 2.04
N GLN A 274 -15.02 1.88 1.05
CA GLN A 274 -13.89 0.96 1.19
C GLN A 274 -12.55 1.69 1.13
N LEU A 275 -12.43 2.72 0.30
CA LEU A 275 -11.24 3.58 0.31
C LEU A 275 -11.08 4.26 1.68
N ILE A 276 -12.19 4.72 2.28
CA ILE A 276 -12.14 5.34 3.62
C ILE A 276 -11.85 4.30 4.73
N TRP A 277 -12.23 3.02 4.57
CA TRP A 277 -11.76 1.95 5.46
C TRP A 277 -10.24 1.80 5.41
N ARG A 278 -9.64 1.90 4.21
CA ARG A 278 -8.19 1.93 4.06
C ARG A 278 -7.57 3.14 4.76
N GLU A 279 -8.14 4.34 4.61
CA GLU A 279 -7.70 5.54 5.35
C GLU A 279 -7.76 5.31 6.88
N PHE A 280 -8.82 4.66 7.36
CA PHE A 280 -8.95 4.34 8.79
C PHE A 280 -7.90 3.34 9.27
N SER A 281 -7.52 2.37 8.45
CA SER A 281 -6.44 1.44 8.77
C SER A 281 -5.10 2.16 8.96
N TYR A 282 -4.76 3.08 8.05
CA TYR A 282 -3.56 3.91 8.16
C TYR A 282 -3.64 4.91 9.31
N TYR A 283 -4.82 5.47 9.57
CA TYR A 283 -5.06 6.31 10.73
C TYR A 283 -4.77 5.58 12.04
N LEU A 284 -5.28 4.36 12.18
CA LEU A 284 -5.02 3.51 13.36
C LEU A 284 -3.54 3.15 13.47
N LEU A 285 -2.91 2.75 12.38
CA LEU A 285 -1.50 2.39 12.36
C LEU A 285 -0.60 3.55 12.77
N TYR A 286 -0.88 4.76 12.27
CA TYR A 286 -0.12 5.97 12.60
C TYR A 286 -0.21 6.32 14.10
N HIS A 287 -1.42 6.27 14.68
CA HIS A 287 -1.62 6.61 16.09
C HIS A 287 -1.26 5.47 17.05
N TYR A 288 -1.31 4.22 16.59
CA TYR A 288 -1.05 3.02 17.39
C TYR A 288 -0.07 2.07 16.66
N PRO A 289 1.18 2.49 16.36
CA PRO A 289 2.12 1.69 15.58
C PRO A 289 2.47 0.34 16.23
N PHE A 290 2.39 0.24 17.55
CA PHE A 290 2.59 -1.01 18.28
C PHE A 290 1.60 -2.12 17.91
N THR A 291 0.49 -1.78 17.25
CA THR A 291 -0.55 -2.75 16.86
C THR A 291 -0.07 -3.74 15.80
N VAL A 292 1.02 -3.49 15.12
CA VAL A 292 1.67 -4.47 14.23
C VAL A 292 2.06 -5.75 15.00
N TYR A 293 2.45 -5.62 16.26
CA TYR A 293 2.99 -6.71 17.06
C TYR A 293 2.11 -7.09 18.26
N LYS A 294 1.33 -6.11 18.79
CA LYS A 294 0.53 -6.26 20.01
C LYS A 294 -0.93 -5.92 19.77
N PRO A 295 -1.87 -6.53 20.50
CA PRO A 295 -3.27 -6.19 20.38
C PRO A 295 -3.53 -4.74 20.81
N LEU A 296 -4.45 -4.04 20.13
CA LEU A 296 -4.90 -2.71 20.52
C LEU A 296 -5.63 -2.76 21.89
N ASN A 297 -6.44 -3.81 22.12
CA ASN A 297 -7.07 -4.08 23.40
C ASN A 297 -6.13 -4.95 24.25
N LYS A 298 -5.51 -4.34 25.26
CA LYS A 298 -4.53 -4.98 26.15
C LYS A 298 -5.03 -6.23 26.87
N ASN A 299 -6.35 -6.40 27.04
CA ASN A 299 -6.92 -7.60 27.65
C ASN A 299 -6.60 -8.89 26.87
N PHE A 300 -6.21 -8.76 25.60
CA PHE A 300 -5.81 -9.90 24.76
C PHE A 300 -4.30 -10.17 24.75
N GLU A 301 -3.46 -9.42 25.47
CA GLU A 301 -2.01 -9.63 25.49
C GLU A 301 -1.62 -11.01 26.04
N HIS A 302 -2.42 -11.53 26.98
CA HIS A 302 -2.15 -12.81 27.65
C HIS A 302 -3.13 -13.92 27.24
N PHE A 303 -3.75 -13.77 26.05
CA PHE A 303 -4.63 -14.83 25.55
C PHE A 303 -3.85 -16.13 25.35
N PRO A 304 -4.37 -17.28 25.81
CA PRO A 304 -3.66 -18.57 25.76
C PRO A 304 -3.73 -19.18 24.36
N TRP A 305 -2.93 -18.65 23.45
CA TRP A 305 -2.83 -19.13 22.07
C TRP A 305 -2.23 -20.52 21.98
N ASN A 306 -2.75 -21.32 21.06
CA ASN A 306 -2.17 -22.62 20.68
C ASN A 306 -0.93 -22.37 19.79
N LYS A 307 0.12 -23.19 19.99
CA LYS A 307 1.39 -23.08 19.24
C LYS A 307 1.67 -24.33 18.39
N GLU A 308 0.63 -25.06 18.00
CA GLU A 308 0.78 -26.25 17.17
C GLU A 308 1.15 -25.87 15.73
N GLU A 309 2.41 -26.06 15.37
CA GLU A 309 2.96 -25.77 14.04
C GLU A 309 2.30 -26.60 12.95
N GLU A 310 1.89 -27.85 13.24
CA GLU A 310 1.25 -28.70 12.25
C GLU A 310 -0.12 -28.17 11.82
N LEU A 311 -0.94 -27.68 12.77
CA LEU A 311 -2.20 -27.05 12.46
C LEU A 311 -2.03 -25.77 11.62
N LEU A 312 -0.97 -24.99 11.91
CA LEU A 312 -0.63 -23.82 11.10
C LEU A 312 -0.28 -24.24 9.65
N ARG A 313 0.55 -25.29 9.47
CA ARG A 313 0.92 -25.78 8.13
C ARG A 313 -0.28 -26.29 7.34
N VAL A 314 -1.15 -27.06 8.00
CA VAL A 314 -2.40 -27.56 7.39
C VAL A 314 -3.27 -26.40 6.92
N TRP A 315 -3.41 -25.34 7.72
CA TRP A 315 -4.13 -24.13 7.33
C TRP A 315 -3.44 -23.42 6.16
N GLN A 316 -2.13 -23.22 6.22
CA GLN A 316 -1.36 -22.55 5.14
C GLN A 316 -1.50 -23.28 3.79
N LYS A 317 -1.54 -24.61 3.79
CA LYS A 317 -1.67 -25.44 2.58
C LYS A 317 -3.10 -25.57 2.07
N GLY A 318 -4.11 -25.17 2.84
CA GLY A 318 -5.52 -25.42 2.53
C GLY A 318 -5.85 -26.91 2.55
N GLU A 319 -5.47 -27.59 3.62
CA GLU A 319 -5.66 -29.03 3.87
C GLU A 319 -6.44 -29.27 5.18
N THR A 320 -7.23 -28.28 5.61
CA THR A 320 -7.97 -28.33 6.88
C THR A 320 -9.15 -29.30 6.86
N GLY A 321 -9.59 -29.74 5.69
CA GLY A 321 -10.80 -30.51 5.48
C GLY A 321 -12.10 -29.67 5.46
N TYR A 322 -12.01 -28.36 5.63
CA TYR A 322 -13.13 -27.42 5.48
C TYR A 322 -13.10 -26.80 4.08
N PRO A 323 -13.99 -27.19 3.15
CA PRO A 323 -13.85 -26.86 1.72
C PRO A 323 -13.73 -25.37 1.42
N PHE A 324 -14.45 -24.50 2.14
CA PHE A 324 -14.39 -23.06 1.93
C PHE A 324 -13.06 -22.44 2.38
N ILE A 325 -12.52 -22.93 3.50
CA ILE A 325 -11.21 -22.49 4.03
C ILE A 325 -10.10 -22.94 3.07
N ASP A 326 -10.12 -24.21 2.69
CA ASP A 326 -9.11 -24.82 1.83
C ASP A 326 -9.11 -24.17 0.44
N ALA A 327 -10.28 -23.92 -0.14
CA ALA A 327 -10.39 -23.21 -1.41
C ALA A 327 -9.79 -21.78 -1.33
N GLY A 328 -10.06 -21.06 -0.25
CA GLY A 328 -9.51 -19.71 -0.05
C GLY A 328 -8.00 -19.70 0.07
N MET A 329 -7.41 -20.62 0.83
CA MET A 329 -5.96 -20.72 0.98
C MET A 329 -5.25 -21.16 -0.30
N ARG A 330 -5.87 -22.06 -1.08
CA ARG A 330 -5.36 -22.46 -2.40
C ARG A 330 -5.49 -21.34 -3.45
N GLU A 331 -6.59 -20.58 -3.44
CA GLU A 331 -6.73 -19.37 -4.29
C GLU A 331 -5.60 -18.36 -3.99
N LEU A 332 -5.35 -18.08 -2.69
CA LEU A 332 -4.25 -17.22 -2.27
C LEU A 332 -2.92 -17.68 -2.86
N TRP A 333 -2.59 -18.96 -2.70
CA TRP A 333 -1.33 -19.53 -3.18
C TRP A 333 -1.18 -19.45 -4.70
N GLN A 334 -2.25 -19.68 -5.44
CA GLN A 334 -2.24 -19.69 -6.91
C GLN A 334 -2.23 -18.28 -7.51
N THR A 335 -2.92 -17.33 -6.89
CA THR A 335 -3.21 -16.03 -7.51
C THR A 335 -2.57 -14.83 -6.83
N GLY A 336 -2.02 -15.02 -5.62
CA GLY A 336 -1.56 -13.91 -4.77
C GLY A 336 -2.71 -13.01 -4.27
N PHE A 337 -3.95 -13.47 -4.42
CA PHE A 337 -5.16 -12.73 -4.06
C PHE A 337 -6.15 -13.60 -3.31
N MET A 338 -6.97 -13.00 -2.46
CA MET A 338 -8.09 -13.64 -1.79
C MET A 338 -9.23 -12.64 -1.61
N HIS A 339 -10.44 -13.04 -1.90
CA HIS A 339 -11.64 -12.22 -1.69
C HIS A 339 -11.80 -11.85 -0.21
N ASN A 340 -12.23 -10.61 0.10
CA ASN A 340 -12.31 -10.10 1.48
C ASN A 340 -13.14 -11.01 2.42
N ARG A 341 -14.29 -11.53 1.97
CA ARG A 341 -15.12 -12.43 2.79
C ARG A 341 -14.41 -13.76 3.09
N THR A 342 -13.62 -14.24 2.13
CA THR A 342 -12.79 -15.43 2.30
C THR A 342 -11.66 -15.14 3.30
N ARG A 343 -10.98 -13.97 3.21
CA ARG A 343 -9.97 -13.56 4.22
C ARG A 343 -10.56 -13.57 5.63
N MET A 344 -11.76 -13.02 5.80
CA MET A 344 -12.44 -13.04 7.11
C MET A 344 -12.69 -14.45 7.62
N ALA A 345 -13.13 -15.37 6.76
CA ALA A 345 -13.42 -16.76 7.13
C ALA A 345 -12.14 -17.54 7.49
N VAL A 346 -11.11 -17.49 6.63
CA VAL A 346 -9.85 -18.22 6.88
C VAL A 346 -9.11 -17.67 8.10
N ALA A 347 -9.15 -16.35 8.32
CA ALA A 347 -8.58 -15.73 9.50
C ALA A 347 -9.37 -16.10 10.77
N SER A 348 -10.71 -16.09 10.72
CA SER A 348 -11.56 -16.52 11.82
C SER A 348 -11.32 -17.98 12.18
N PHE A 349 -11.15 -18.84 11.18
CA PHE A 349 -10.83 -20.26 11.40
C PHE A 349 -9.49 -20.41 12.15
N LEU A 350 -8.44 -19.71 11.72
CA LEU A 350 -7.14 -19.76 12.38
C LEU A 350 -7.24 -19.31 13.84
N VAL A 351 -7.82 -18.14 14.11
CA VAL A 351 -7.74 -17.53 15.45
C VAL A 351 -8.82 -18.04 16.41
N LYS A 352 -9.98 -18.47 15.94
CA LYS A 352 -11.13 -18.84 16.79
C LYS A 352 -11.38 -20.33 16.89
N HIS A 353 -10.96 -21.11 15.89
CA HIS A 353 -11.10 -22.57 15.92
C HIS A 353 -9.78 -23.27 16.24
N LEU A 354 -8.69 -22.88 15.59
CA LEU A 354 -7.37 -23.44 15.85
C LEU A 354 -6.67 -22.76 17.03
N LEU A 355 -7.16 -21.60 17.47
CA LEU A 355 -6.57 -20.76 18.55
C LEU A 355 -5.11 -20.41 18.30
N ILE A 356 -4.68 -20.34 17.04
CA ILE A 356 -3.33 -19.93 16.64
C ILE A 356 -3.24 -18.39 16.68
N PRO A 357 -2.11 -17.82 17.16
CA PRO A 357 -1.93 -16.38 17.23
C PRO A 357 -2.19 -15.70 15.88
N TRP A 358 -2.94 -14.62 15.89
CA TRP A 358 -3.24 -13.85 14.68
C TRP A 358 -1.98 -13.36 13.95
N GLN A 359 -0.87 -13.16 14.67
CA GLN A 359 0.42 -12.73 14.11
C GLN A 359 0.98 -13.75 13.11
N GLU A 360 0.76 -15.05 13.32
CA GLU A 360 1.21 -16.10 12.39
C GLU A 360 0.45 -16.01 11.06
N GLY A 361 -0.86 -15.78 11.13
CA GLY A 361 -1.67 -15.56 9.94
C GLY A 361 -1.33 -14.23 9.25
N ALA A 362 -1.10 -13.17 10.02
CA ALA A 362 -0.68 -11.87 9.48
C ALA A 362 0.66 -11.96 8.74
N LYS A 363 1.63 -12.69 9.29
CA LYS A 363 2.92 -12.95 8.65
C LYS A 363 2.75 -13.72 7.34
N TRP A 364 1.92 -14.77 7.34
CA TRP A 364 1.63 -15.54 6.13
C TRP A 364 1.00 -14.69 5.03
N PHE A 365 0.04 -13.82 5.38
CA PHE A 365 -0.58 -12.91 4.43
C PHE A 365 0.39 -11.85 3.90
N MET A 366 1.28 -11.33 4.75
CA MET A 366 2.33 -10.39 4.29
C MET A 366 3.29 -11.04 3.29
N ASP A 367 3.51 -12.35 3.38
CA ASP A 367 4.40 -13.09 2.48
C ASP A 367 3.73 -13.46 1.15
N THR A 368 2.46 -13.87 1.20
CA THR A 368 1.78 -14.52 0.07
C THR A 368 0.82 -13.62 -0.71
N LEU A 369 0.33 -12.51 -0.13
CA LEU A 369 -0.56 -11.58 -0.80
C LEU A 369 0.22 -10.56 -1.65
N LEU A 370 -0.23 -10.34 -2.88
CA LEU A 370 0.26 -9.27 -3.75
C LEU A 370 -0.15 -7.88 -3.25
N ASP A 371 -1.27 -7.80 -2.55
CA ASP A 371 -1.76 -6.56 -1.93
C ASP A 371 -1.34 -6.43 -0.46
N ALA A 372 -0.26 -7.11 -0.06
CA ALA A 372 0.27 -7.03 1.28
C ALA A 372 0.52 -5.57 1.70
N ASP A 373 -0.22 -5.14 2.70
CA ASP A 373 -0.21 -3.77 3.23
C ASP A 373 -0.29 -3.83 4.75
N ILE A 374 0.71 -3.28 5.41
CA ILE A 374 0.85 -3.45 6.87
C ILE A 374 -0.34 -2.88 7.66
N ALA A 375 -0.92 -1.75 7.21
CA ALA A 375 -2.05 -1.12 7.88
C ALA A 375 -3.33 -1.97 7.76
N ASN A 376 -3.68 -2.35 6.52
CA ASN A 376 -4.88 -3.15 6.26
C ASN A 376 -4.76 -4.56 6.82
N ASN A 377 -3.58 -5.17 6.72
CA ASN A 377 -3.31 -6.51 7.25
C ASN A 377 -3.45 -6.52 8.78
N THR A 378 -2.77 -5.59 9.47
CA THR A 378 -2.83 -5.47 10.94
C THR A 378 -4.26 -5.24 11.43
N MET A 379 -4.96 -4.26 10.81
CA MET A 379 -6.34 -3.96 11.18
C MET A 379 -7.27 -5.16 10.95
N GLY A 380 -7.16 -5.81 9.80
CA GLY A 380 -8.02 -6.94 9.43
C GLY A 380 -7.83 -8.13 10.37
N TRP A 381 -6.59 -8.50 10.69
CA TRP A 381 -6.30 -9.59 11.61
C TRP A 381 -6.77 -9.30 13.03
N GLN A 382 -6.51 -8.11 13.55
CA GLN A 382 -6.97 -7.72 14.89
C GLN A 382 -8.50 -7.58 14.97
N TRP A 383 -9.14 -7.14 13.87
CA TRP A 383 -10.60 -7.12 13.78
C TRP A 383 -11.19 -8.53 13.92
N VAL A 384 -10.65 -9.51 13.18
CA VAL A 384 -11.11 -10.91 13.25
C VAL A 384 -10.78 -11.53 14.61
N ALA A 385 -9.61 -11.26 15.18
CA ALA A 385 -9.20 -11.75 16.49
C ALA A 385 -10.03 -11.15 17.65
N GLY A 386 -10.80 -10.08 17.40
CA GLY A 386 -11.57 -9.40 18.43
C GLY A 386 -10.75 -8.44 19.30
N SER A 387 -9.48 -8.24 18.97
CA SER A 387 -8.51 -7.48 19.78
C SER A 387 -8.24 -6.07 19.25
N GLY A 388 -8.74 -5.73 18.06
CA GLY A 388 -8.50 -4.46 17.37
C GLY A 388 -9.57 -3.40 17.58
N ALA A 389 -9.46 -2.33 16.80
CA ALA A 389 -10.46 -1.28 16.71
C ALA A 389 -11.70 -1.77 15.96
N ASP A 390 -12.89 -1.37 16.41
CA ASP A 390 -14.18 -1.78 15.80
C ASP A 390 -14.33 -3.30 15.64
N ALA A 391 -13.65 -4.06 16.50
CA ALA A 391 -13.42 -5.48 16.35
C ALA A 391 -14.71 -6.32 16.47
N SER A 392 -14.70 -7.47 15.78
CA SER A 392 -15.78 -8.47 15.85
C SER A 392 -15.45 -9.57 16.87
N PRO A 393 -15.99 -9.54 18.09
CA PRO A 393 -15.68 -10.54 19.11
C PRO A 393 -16.37 -11.88 18.84
N TYR A 394 -17.30 -11.94 17.89
CA TYR A 394 -18.12 -13.12 17.62
C TYR A 394 -17.66 -13.86 16.37
N PHE A 395 -18.04 -15.15 16.29
CA PHE A 395 -17.97 -15.92 15.04
C PHE A 395 -18.90 -15.30 14.01
N ARG A 396 -18.42 -15.09 12.83
CA ARG A 396 -19.21 -14.64 11.70
C ARG A 396 -18.98 -15.57 10.51
#